data_0f0f078bc6155a42d2624b11f0a5ad04
#
_entry.id   0f0f078bc6155a42d2624b11f0a5ad04
#
_cell.length_a   1.000
_cell.length_b   1.000
_cell.length_c   1.000
_cell.angle_alpha   90.00
_cell.angle_beta   90.00
_cell.angle_gamma   90.00
#
_symmetry.space_group_name_H-M   'P 1'
#
loop_
_entity.id
_entity.type
_entity.pdbx_description
1 polymer ?
#
loop_
_entity_poly.entity_id
_entity_poly.type
_entity_poly.pdbx_seq_one_letter_code
_entity_poly.pdbx_strand_id
1 'polypeptide(L)'
;MKRGVLALALCFCLCGCGLLPEKAWESVRADFDGDGVEERFELRLDGEELQLWFAGAGKEQRLGEEGLIQYAPEQQQNLRLLWLSQQKRAVACEVARSATSSSSVVYTVEAGQPVQIPLDGVSDLQQEGPGSFTGRVSMLDAGYMLSEGTRTWMGRTAKPYWFYWDGEGFVQDSARQLDWESLAAWEGLQEQITERLQQRQQDSFPKGFVEIDGEKLPARWEVREIWLRDNRILTVNVGYDYSSSRQNGAGGREYDTYLLEEGKIQLLDTGGGFYEETAPLD
;
A
#
# COMPACT_ATOMS: atom_id res chain seq x y z
N MET A 1 85.99 -0.24 5.90
CA MET A 1 85.21 -0.71 7.06
C MET A 1 84.07 0.28 7.31
N LYS A 2 82.85 -0.02 6.87
CA LYS A 2 81.68 0.85 7.04
C LYS A 2 80.67 0.10 7.89
N ARG A 3 80.35 0.63 9.06
CA ARG A 3 79.37 0.12 10.00
C ARG A 3 77.98 0.63 9.57
N GLY A 4 77.13 -0.29 9.22
CA GLY A 4 75.74 0.01 8.98
C GLY A 4 74.93 0.09 10.28
N VAL A 5 74.19 1.16 10.43
CA VAL A 5 73.21 1.37 11.52
C VAL A 5 71.89 0.78 11.09
N LEU A 6 71.47 -0.23 11.83
CA LEU A 6 70.16 -0.86 11.63
C LEU A 6 69.13 -0.04 12.39
N ALA A 7 68.30 0.70 11.67
CA ALA A 7 67.17 1.42 12.25
C ALA A 7 65.97 0.45 12.38
N LEU A 8 65.62 0.11 13.62
CA LEU A 8 64.47 -0.70 13.97
C LEU A 8 63.22 0.19 13.93
N ALA A 9 62.47 0.10 12.85
CA ALA A 9 61.15 0.76 12.77
C ALA A 9 60.13 -0.07 13.56
N LEU A 10 59.75 0.42 14.73
CA LEU A 10 58.65 -0.13 15.52
C LEU A 10 57.33 0.29 14.84
N CYS A 11 56.74 -0.64 14.05
CA CYS A 11 55.35 -0.51 13.61
C CYS A 11 54.43 -0.71 14.80
N PHE A 12 53.95 0.38 15.37
CA PHE A 12 52.79 0.34 16.23
C PHE A 12 51.58 -0.03 15.36
N CYS A 13 51.23 -1.30 15.31
CA CYS A 13 49.90 -1.74 14.90
C CYS A 13 48.92 -1.28 15.97
N LEU A 14 48.43 -0.07 15.81
CA LEU A 14 47.18 0.32 16.43
C LEU A 14 46.08 -0.59 15.81
N CYS A 15 45.80 -1.71 16.48
CA CYS A 15 44.55 -2.43 16.28
C CYS A 15 43.43 -1.53 16.77
N GLY A 16 43.10 -0.52 15.97
CA GLY A 16 41.78 0.07 16.03
C GLY A 16 40.82 -1.04 15.63
N CYS A 17 40.09 -1.60 16.60
CA CYS A 17 38.84 -2.26 16.33
C CYS A 17 37.91 -1.21 15.77
N GLY A 18 38.16 -0.77 14.55
CA GLY A 18 37.15 -0.11 13.74
C GLY A 18 36.08 -1.17 13.50
N LEU A 19 34.95 -1.04 14.17
CA LEU A 19 33.73 -1.70 13.76
C LEU A 19 33.63 -1.48 12.26
N LEU A 20 33.76 -2.55 11.49
CA LEU A 20 33.52 -2.48 10.05
C LEU A 20 32.13 -1.88 9.92
N PRO A 21 31.93 -0.86 9.09
CA PRO A 21 30.59 -0.30 8.90
C PRO A 21 29.67 -1.44 8.55
N GLU A 22 28.62 -1.59 9.33
CA GLU A 22 27.59 -2.60 9.10
C GLU A 22 27.14 -2.48 7.66
N LYS A 23 27.21 -3.58 6.91
CA LYS A 23 26.95 -3.55 5.48
C LYS A 23 25.46 -3.22 5.29
N ALA A 24 25.18 -2.08 4.67
CA ALA A 24 23.82 -1.76 4.28
C ALA A 24 23.28 -2.86 3.35
N TRP A 25 22.09 -3.33 3.65
CA TRP A 25 21.37 -4.31 2.81
C TRP A 25 20.81 -3.63 1.58
N GLU A 26 20.26 -2.45 1.76
CA GLU A 26 19.70 -1.62 0.70
C GLU A 26 19.90 -0.15 1.05
N SER A 27 20.13 0.69 0.06
CA SER A 27 20.26 2.13 0.27
C SER A 27 19.66 2.93 -0.88
N VAL A 28 19.06 4.06 -0.52
CA VAL A 28 18.55 5.06 -1.45
C VAL A 28 19.29 6.37 -1.17
N ARG A 29 19.82 6.99 -2.24
CA ARG A 29 20.48 8.30 -2.21
C ARG A 29 19.72 9.27 -3.11
N ALA A 30 19.48 10.44 -2.61
CA ALA A 30 18.89 11.52 -3.37
C ALA A 30 19.13 12.86 -2.63
N ASP A 31 18.98 13.94 -3.34
CA ASP A 31 18.70 15.24 -2.77
C ASP A 31 17.21 15.27 -2.42
N PHE A 32 16.89 15.06 -1.13
CA PHE A 32 15.50 14.87 -0.67
C PHE A 32 14.75 16.19 -0.48
N ASP A 33 15.44 17.27 -0.09
CA ASP A 33 14.83 18.57 0.18
C ASP A 33 15.14 19.64 -0.90
N GLY A 34 15.90 19.28 -1.92
CA GLY A 34 16.19 20.15 -3.06
C GLY A 34 17.26 21.20 -2.79
N ASP A 35 18.09 21.02 -1.76
CA ASP A 35 19.17 21.94 -1.39
C ASP A 35 20.47 21.72 -2.16
N GLY A 36 20.55 20.68 -3.00
CA GLY A 36 21.69 20.30 -3.80
C GLY A 36 22.69 19.37 -3.08
N VAL A 37 22.38 18.93 -1.86
CA VAL A 37 23.17 17.95 -1.12
C VAL A 37 22.44 16.60 -1.15
N GLU A 38 23.18 15.52 -1.41
CA GLU A 38 22.61 14.18 -1.36
C GLU A 38 22.61 13.64 0.08
N GLU A 39 21.48 13.17 0.53
CA GLU A 39 21.34 12.37 1.73
C GLU A 39 21.11 10.90 1.37
N ARG A 40 21.11 10.07 2.41
CA ARG A 40 21.00 8.63 2.25
C ARG A 40 20.13 8.02 3.32
N PHE A 41 19.20 7.16 2.89
CA PHE A 41 18.50 6.23 3.75
C PHE A 41 18.99 4.82 3.48
N GLU A 42 19.13 4.01 4.54
CA GLU A 42 19.66 2.65 4.46
C GLU A 42 18.89 1.69 5.35
N LEU A 43 18.69 0.47 4.86
CA LEU A 43 18.36 -0.66 5.70
C LEU A 43 19.64 -1.34 6.14
N ARG A 44 19.85 -1.43 7.46
CA ARG A 44 21.00 -2.11 8.08
C ARG A 44 20.52 -3.20 9.02
N LEU A 45 21.25 -4.30 9.06
CA LEU A 45 21.01 -5.36 10.03
C LEU A 45 21.62 -4.97 11.37
N ASP A 46 20.83 -4.93 12.44
CA ASP A 46 21.25 -4.75 13.81
C ASP A 46 20.82 -5.99 14.61
N GLY A 47 21.78 -6.88 14.89
CA GLY A 47 21.49 -8.21 15.41
C GLY A 47 20.72 -9.07 14.38
N GLU A 48 19.48 -9.41 14.67
CA GLU A 48 18.59 -10.17 13.77
C GLU A 48 17.51 -9.29 13.13
N GLU A 49 17.48 -7.97 13.44
CA GLU A 49 16.45 -7.05 12.99
C GLU A 49 16.98 -6.05 11.96
N LEU A 50 16.22 -5.77 10.93
CA LEU A 50 16.49 -4.67 10.02
C LEU A 50 16.06 -3.35 10.66
N GLN A 51 16.93 -2.35 10.52
CA GLN A 51 16.76 -1.01 11.03
C GLN A 51 16.89 0.01 9.92
N LEU A 52 16.07 1.05 9.95
CA LEU A 52 16.18 2.18 9.05
C LEU A 52 17.15 3.20 9.62
N TRP A 53 18.11 3.61 8.78
CA TRP A 53 19.12 4.60 9.10
C TRP A 53 19.09 5.75 8.11
N PHE A 54 19.38 6.92 8.61
CA PHE A 54 19.59 8.15 7.83
C PHE A 54 21.03 8.61 7.97
N ALA A 55 21.61 9.10 6.85
CA ALA A 55 22.90 9.75 6.81
C ALA A 55 22.81 11.02 5.96
N GLY A 56 23.08 12.16 6.58
CA GLY A 56 23.06 13.48 5.94
C GLY A 56 23.71 14.53 6.82
N ALA A 57 24.14 15.64 6.23
CA ALA A 57 24.79 16.77 6.92
C ALA A 57 25.95 16.35 7.86
N GLY A 58 26.68 15.28 7.50
CA GLY A 58 27.80 14.76 8.29
C GLY A 58 27.39 13.98 9.55
N LYS A 59 26.14 13.61 9.69
CA LYS A 59 25.59 12.83 10.80
C LYS A 59 24.94 11.55 10.29
N GLU A 60 25.00 10.52 11.12
CA GLU A 60 24.22 9.30 10.94
C GLU A 60 23.31 9.11 12.16
N GLN A 61 22.10 8.67 11.93
CA GLN A 61 21.16 8.35 13.00
C GLN A 61 20.24 7.20 12.61
N ARG A 62 19.95 6.36 13.60
CA ARG A 62 18.92 5.34 13.51
C ARG A 62 17.55 6.01 13.62
N LEU A 63 16.64 5.63 12.74
CA LEU A 63 15.24 6.05 12.80
C LEU A 63 14.46 5.01 13.60
N GLY A 64 13.71 5.48 14.59
CA GLY A 64 12.88 4.62 15.43
C GLY A 64 11.60 4.26 14.70
N GLU A 65 11.34 2.95 14.57
CA GLU A 65 10.10 2.44 14.00
C GLU A 65 9.42 1.51 14.99
N GLU A 66 8.12 1.64 15.13
CA GLU A 66 7.31 0.66 15.86
C GLU A 66 6.99 -0.52 14.93
N GLY A 67 7.52 -1.68 15.24
CA GLY A 67 7.33 -2.92 14.48
C GLY A 67 8.57 -3.35 13.70
N LEU A 68 8.44 -4.47 13.01
CA LEU A 68 9.53 -5.08 12.24
C LEU A 68 9.48 -4.60 10.80
N ILE A 69 10.60 -4.09 10.28
CA ILE A 69 10.72 -3.76 8.86
C ILE A 69 10.56 -5.03 8.05
N GLN A 70 9.63 -5.01 7.11
CA GLN A 70 9.42 -6.10 6.16
C GLN A 70 10.51 -6.05 5.09
N TYR A 71 11.14 -7.19 4.87
CA TYR A 71 12.18 -7.33 3.87
C TYR A 71 11.90 -8.54 2.99
N ALA A 72 11.78 -8.28 1.70
CA ALA A 72 11.61 -9.29 0.68
C ALA A 72 12.80 -9.20 -0.29
N PRO A 73 13.84 -10.03 -0.10
CA PRO A 73 15.09 -9.93 -0.87
C PRO A 73 14.89 -10.11 -2.37
N GLU A 74 13.85 -10.81 -2.77
CA GLU A 74 13.46 -11.01 -4.18
C GLU A 74 12.90 -9.76 -4.86
N GLN A 75 12.39 -8.79 -4.07
CA GLN A 75 11.74 -7.60 -4.62
C GLN A 75 12.71 -6.46 -4.96
N GLN A 76 13.92 -6.46 -4.45
CA GLN A 76 14.99 -5.47 -4.69
C GLN A 76 14.58 -3.98 -4.46
N GLN A 77 13.44 -3.71 -3.85
CA GLN A 77 12.89 -2.37 -3.62
C GLN A 77 12.17 -2.28 -2.28
N ASN A 78 12.84 -2.73 -1.20
CA ASN A 78 12.30 -2.59 0.15
C ASN A 78 12.34 -1.13 0.63
N LEU A 79 13.31 -0.34 0.15
CA LEU A 79 13.32 1.11 0.25
C LEU A 79 12.91 1.71 -1.10
N ARG A 80 11.76 2.35 -1.14
CA ARG A 80 11.20 2.96 -2.36
C ARG A 80 11.43 4.46 -2.33
N LEU A 81 12.09 4.98 -3.38
CA LEU A 81 12.20 6.42 -3.60
C LEU A 81 10.88 6.94 -4.16
N LEU A 82 10.33 7.96 -3.51
CA LEU A 82 9.09 8.62 -3.89
C LEU A 82 9.36 10.07 -4.32
N TRP A 83 8.71 10.51 -5.38
CA TRP A 83 8.73 11.89 -5.86
C TRP A 83 7.47 12.61 -5.38
N LEU A 84 7.58 13.34 -4.27
CA LEU A 84 6.48 14.13 -3.73
C LEU A 84 6.16 15.32 -4.62
N SER A 85 7.20 15.95 -5.17
CA SER A 85 7.11 17.04 -6.13
C SER A 85 8.34 17.05 -7.05
N GLN A 86 8.48 18.04 -7.90
CA GLN A 86 9.70 18.23 -8.71
C GLN A 86 10.97 18.42 -7.87
N GLN A 87 10.85 18.98 -6.66
CA GLN A 87 11.98 19.34 -5.81
C GLN A 87 12.04 18.52 -4.51
N LYS A 88 10.94 17.91 -4.07
CA LYS A 88 10.87 17.18 -2.82
C LYS A 88 10.72 15.69 -3.06
N ARG A 89 11.53 14.89 -2.38
CA ARG A 89 11.52 13.43 -2.43
C ARG A 89 11.30 12.85 -1.04
N ALA A 90 10.92 11.59 -1.02
CA ALA A 90 10.80 10.82 0.21
C ALA A 90 11.29 9.39 -0.01
N VAL A 91 11.48 8.66 1.06
CA VAL A 91 11.67 7.21 1.04
C VAL A 91 10.55 6.54 1.79
N ALA A 92 10.07 5.41 1.29
CA ALA A 92 9.09 4.57 1.97
C ALA A 92 9.62 3.16 2.20
N CYS A 93 9.26 2.54 3.31
CA CYS A 93 9.41 1.11 3.56
C CYS A 93 8.19 0.56 4.30
N GLU A 94 8.01 -0.77 4.26
CA GLU A 94 6.91 -1.43 4.96
C GLU A 94 7.34 -1.89 6.35
N VAL A 95 6.46 -1.68 7.32
CA VAL A 95 6.65 -2.12 8.71
C VAL A 95 5.48 -3.01 9.12
N ALA A 96 5.78 -4.21 9.62
CA ALA A 96 4.77 -5.08 10.21
C ALA A 96 4.35 -4.52 11.57
N ARG A 97 3.08 -4.18 11.72
CA ARG A 97 2.49 -3.69 12.99
C ARG A 97 1.93 -4.85 13.82
N SER A 98 1.50 -5.92 13.15
CA SER A 98 1.03 -7.16 13.77
C SER A 98 1.21 -8.33 12.80
N ALA A 99 0.83 -9.53 13.21
CA ALA A 99 0.85 -10.71 12.34
C ALA A 99 -0.03 -10.58 11.08
N THR A 100 -0.99 -9.66 11.07
CA THR A 100 -1.97 -9.49 9.99
C THR A 100 -2.07 -8.07 9.47
N SER A 101 -1.19 -7.16 9.89
CA SER A 101 -1.21 -5.78 9.45
C SER A 101 0.19 -5.23 9.24
N SER A 102 0.36 -4.47 8.18
CA SER A 102 1.55 -3.68 7.88
C SER A 102 1.15 -2.24 7.62
N SER A 103 2.12 -1.34 7.67
CA SER A 103 1.96 0.03 7.23
C SER A 103 3.22 0.51 6.54
N SER A 104 3.04 1.36 5.53
CA SER A 104 4.13 2.11 4.94
C SER A 104 4.56 3.22 5.90
N VAL A 105 5.85 3.33 6.18
CA VAL A 105 6.44 4.49 6.84
C VAL A 105 7.17 5.31 5.81
N VAL A 106 7.02 6.62 5.87
CA VAL A 106 7.56 7.55 4.88
C VAL A 106 8.40 8.60 5.56
N TYR A 107 9.62 8.79 5.06
CA TYR A 107 10.53 9.84 5.51
C TYR A 107 10.94 10.75 4.36
N THR A 108 11.02 12.03 4.65
CA THR A 108 11.68 13.04 3.81
C THR A 108 12.81 13.69 4.59
N VAL A 109 13.46 14.70 4.01
CA VAL A 109 14.44 15.53 4.69
C VAL A 109 13.95 16.97 4.70
N GLU A 110 14.18 17.66 5.82
CA GLU A 110 13.95 19.09 5.96
C GLU A 110 15.12 19.72 6.69
N ALA A 111 15.74 20.70 6.05
CA ALA A 111 16.95 21.33 6.57
C ALA A 111 18.04 20.34 7.01
N GLY A 112 18.28 19.31 6.19
CA GLY A 112 19.28 18.26 6.42
C GLY A 112 18.94 17.29 7.56
N GLN A 113 17.67 17.24 8.04
CA GLN A 113 17.22 16.31 9.07
C GLN A 113 16.09 15.44 8.54
N PRO A 114 16.05 14.13 8.87
CA PRO A 114 14.96 13.27 8.46
C PRO A 114 13.67 13.61 9.23
N VAL A 115 12.59 13.70 8.50
CA VAL A 115 11.25 14.00 9.04
C VAL A 115 10.30 12.91 8.56
N GLN A 116 9.59 12.29 9.49
CA GLN A 116 8.56 11.33 9.16
C GLN A 116 7.31 12.06 8.66
N ILE A 117 6.79 11.62 7.51
CA ILE A 117 5.52 12.11 6.97
C ILE A 117 4.43 11.21 7.51
N PRO A 118 3.40 11.75 8.20
CA PRO A 118 2.28 10.95 8.68
C PRO A 118 1.54 10.25 7.53
N LEU A 119 1.32 8.95 7.67
CA LEU A 119 0.55 8.12 6.75
C LEU A 119 0.00 6.91 7.50
N ASP A 120 -1.03 7.12 8.32
CA ASP A 120 -1.53 6.09 9.22
C ASP A 120 -2.41 5.06 8.50
N GLY A 121 -2.19 3.78 8.83
CA GLY A 121 -3.01 2.68 8.35
C GLY A 121 -2.86 2.30 6.88
N VAL A 122 -2.02 2.99 6.12
CA VAL A 122 -1.75 2.70 4.71
C VAL A 122 -0.56 1.74 4.59
N SER A 123 -0.71 0.70 3.82
CA SER A 123 0.35 -0.25 3.43
C SER A 123 0.55 -0.23 1.92
N ASP A 124 1.66 -0.79 1.47
CA ASP A 124 1.99 -0.95 0.04
C ASP A 124 1.86 0.36 -0.75
N LEU A 125 2.39 1.45 -0.17
CA LEU A 125 2.38 2.75 -0.84
C LEU A 125 3.21 2.70 -2.12
N GLN A 126 2.58 2.89 -3.26
CA GLN A 126 3.19 2.89 -4.60
C GLN A 126 3.06 4.27 -5.24
N GLN A 127 4.00 4.63 -6.08
CA GLN A 127 3.94 5.87 -6.84
C GLN A 127 3.34 5.61 -8.22
N GLU A 128 2.28 6.34 -8.57
CA GLU A 128 1.65 6.32 -9.90
C GLU A 128 2.22 7.42 -10.81
N GLY A 129 2.68 8.51 -10.21
CA GLY A 129 3.27 9.65 -10.89
C GLY A 129 3.80 10.67 -9.88
N PRO A 130 4.51 11.73 -10.30
CA PRO A 130 4.98 12.76 -9.38
C PRO A 130 3.83 13.35 -8.56
N GLY A 131 3.90 13.20 -7.23
CA GLY A 131 2.87 13.67 -6.31
C GLY A 131 1.56 12.86 -6.30
N SER A 132 1.50 11.71 -6.98
CA SER A 132 0.33 10.84 -7.06
C SER A 132 0.68 9.42 -6.64
N PHE A 133 -0.12 8.82 -5.76
CA PHE A 133 0.20 7.57 -5.09
C PHE A 133 -1.03 6.68 -4.94
N THR A 134 -0.80 5.37 -4.88
CA THR A 134 -1.76 4.39 -4.40
C THR A 134 -1.22 3.74 -3.13
N GLY A 135 -2.13 3.26 -2.30
CA GLY A 135 -1.81 2.47 -1.11
C GLY A 135 -2.96 1.56 -0.77
N ARG A 136 -2.77 0.66 0.18
CA ARG A 136 -3.79 -0.27 0.63
C ARG A 136 -4.15 0.00 2.09
N VAL A 137 -5.43 0.09 2.37
CA VAL A 137 -5.94 0.27 3.74
C VAL A 137 -6.59 -1.02 4.18
N SER A 138 -6.14 -1.55 5.32
CA SER A 138 -6.73 -2.75 5.90
C SER A 138 -7.99 -2.39 6.67
N MET A 139 -9.15 -2.75 6.13
CA MET A 139 -10.45 -2.51 6.73
C MET A 139 -11.04 -3.79 7.31
N LEU A 140 -11.82 -3.65 8.36
CA LEU A 140 -12.66 -4.73 8.85
C LEU A 140 -13.80 -4.95 7.86
N ASP A 141 -13.96 -6.19 7.40
CA ASP A 141 -15.12 -6.55 6.60
C ASP A 141 -16.39 -6.39 7.45
N ALA A 142 -17.47 -5.95 6.80
CA ALA A 142 -18.77 -5.87 7.45
C ALA A 142 -19.19 -7.27 7.93
N GLY A 143 -19.17 -7.47 9.24
CA GLY A 143 -19.58 -8.75 9.83
C GLY A 143 -21.09 -8.93 9.77
N TYR A 144 -21.53 -10.18 9.75
CA TYR A 144 -22.95 -10.49 9.93
C TYR A 144 -23.38 -10.25 11.38
N MET A 145 -24.61 -9.80 11.53
CA MET A 145 -25.31 -9.94 12.81
C MET A 145 -25.82 -11.37 12.91
N LEU A 146 -25.30 -12.15 13.84
CA LEU A 146 -25.91 -13.41 14.20
C LEU A 146 -27.28 -13.19 14.82
N SER A 147 -28.16 -14.21 14.76
CA SER A 147 -29.49 -14.19 15.37
C SER A 147 -29.48 -13.84 16.87
N GLU A 148 -28.37 -14.03 17.53
CA GLU A 148 -28.11 -13.71 18.94
C GLU A 148 -27.70 -12.25 19.19
N GLY A 149 -27.65 -11.41 18.16
CA GLY A 149 -27.19 -10.01 18.26
C GLY A 149 -25.65 -9.85 18.32
N THR A 150 -24.90 -10.93 18.13
CA THR A 150 -23.45 -10.91 18.08
C THR A 150 -22.95 -10.65 16.67
N ARG A 151 -22.05 -9.70 16.47
CA ARG A 151 -21.38 -9.54 15.18
C ARG A 151 -20.34 -10.64 15.01
N THR A 152 -20.41 -11.35 13.90
CA THR A 152 -19.33 -12.25 13.47
C THR A 152 -18.32 -11.45 12.68
N TRP A 153 -17.06 -11.53 13.10
CA TRP A 153 -15.96 -10.93 12.37
C TRP A 153 -15.66 -11.74 11.10
N MET A 154 -15.63 -11.10 9.95
CA MET A 154 -15.42 -11.73 8.63
C MET A 154 -13.96 -11.70 8.18
N GLY A 155 -13.11 -10.96 8.87
CA GLY A 155 -11.72 -10.77 8.48
C GLY A 155 -11.37 -9.32 8.21
N ARG A 156 -10.22 -9.14 7.55
CA ARG A 156 -9.78 -7.84 7.06
C ARG A 156 -9.53 -7.93 5.57
N THR A 157 -10.01 -6.94 4.84
CA THR A 157 -9.73 -6.78 3.42
C THR A 157 -8.85 -5.55 3.24
N ALA A 158 -7.76 -5.71 2.50
CA ALA A 158 -6.93 -4.58 2.10
C ALA A 158 -7.53 -3.96 0.84
N LYS A 159 -8.04 -2.75 0.95
CA LYS A 159 -8.66 -2.00 -0.17
C LYS A 159 -7.70 -0.97 -0.72
N PRO A 160 -7.67 -0.73 -2.05
CA PRO A 160 -6.86 0.31 -2.64
C PRO A 160 -7.41 1.70 -2.32
N TYR A 161 -6.51 2.62 -2.06
CA TYR A 161 -6.79 4.04 -1.88
C TYR A 161 -5.81 4.86 -2.70
N TRP A 162 -6.23 6.05 -3.11
CA TRP A 162 -5.43 6.99 -3.88
C TRP A 162 -5.13 8.22 -3.03
N PHE A 163 -3.92 8.72 -3.17
CA PHE A 163 -3.41 9.86 -2.43
C PHE A 163 -2.70 10.82 -3.38
N TYR A 164 -2.71 12.08 -3.06
CA TYR A 164 -1.86 13.07 -3.68
C TYR A 164 -1.08 13.85 -2.62
N TRP A 165 0.04 14.40 -3.03
CA TRP A 165 0.86 15.27 -2.19
C TRP A 165 0.38 16.72 -2.36
N ASP A 166 -0.10 17.38 -1.29
CA ASP A 166 -0.59 18.75 -1.33
C ASP A 166 0.47 19.82 -1.03
N GLY A 167 1.70 19.41 -0.72
CA GLY A 167 2.81 20.26 -0.31
C GLY A 167 3.24 20.04 1.15
N GLU A 168 2.34 19.53 1.98
CA GLU A 168 2.56 19.29 3.41
C GLU A 168 2.40 17.83 3.80
N GLY A 169 1.45 17.12 3.18
CA GLY A 169 1.12 15.74 3.53
C GLY A 169 0.49 14.95 2.39
N PHE A 170 0.20 13.68 2.70
CA PHE A 170 -0.62 12.83 1.83
C PHE A 170 -2.10 13.13 2.10
N VAL A 171 -2.81 13.50 1.06
CA VAL A 171 -4.25 13.74 1.10
C VAL A 171 -4.95 12.66 0.31
N GLN A 172 -5.96 12.04 0.90
CA GLN A 172 -6.77 11.06 0.19
C GLN A 172 -7.51 11.74 -0.96
N ASP A 173 -7.40 11.15 -2.16
CA ASP A 173 -8.13 11.61 -3.33
C ASP A 173 -9.58 11.12 -3.24
N SER A 174 -10.53 12.03 -3.04
CA SER A 174 -11.95 11.70 -2.90
C SER A 174 -12.57 11.37 -4.26
N ALA A 175 -13.45 10.37 -4.27
CA ALA A 175 -14.20 9.97 -5.45
C ALA A 175 -15.60 10.60 -5.49
N ARG A 176 -16.17 10.67 -6.67
CA ARG A 176 -17.58 10.97 -6.87
C ARG A 176 -18.35 9.70 -7.24
N GLN A 177 -19.54 9.55 -6.69
CA GLN A 177 -20.41 8.44 -7.05
C GLN A 177 -21.04 8.67 -8.43
N LEU A 178 -21.11 7.60 -9.23
CA LEU A 178 -21.74 7.60 -10.54
C LEU A 178 -22.94 6.64 -10.55
N ASP A 179 -23.89 6.90 -11.44
CA ASP A 179 -24.88 5.93 -11.86
C ASP A 179 -24.38 5.06 -13.02
N TRP A 180 -25.11 3.99 -13.31
CA TRP A 180 -24.76 3.05 -14.38
C TRP A 180 -24.76 3.72 -15.76
N GLU A 181 -25.71 4.63 -16.01
CA GLU A 181 -25.89 5.34 -17.27
C GLU A 181 -24.69 6.24 -17.58
N SER A 182 -24.07 6.81 -16.57
CA SER A 182 -22.88 7.64 -16.70
C SER A 182 -21.68 6.90 -17.31
N LEU A 183 -21.63 5.59 -17.18
CA LEU A 183 -20.55 4.76 -17.74
C LEU A 183 -20.53 4.75 -19.27
N ALA A 184 -21.65 5.11 -19.93
CA ALA A 184 -21.71 5.24 -21.38
C ALA A 184 -20.75 6.31 -21.96
N ALA A 185 -20.21 7.19 -21.09
CA ALA A 185 -19.16 8.13 -21.48
C ALA A 185 -17.84 7.43 -21.89
N TRP A 186 -17.64 6.17 -21.49
CA TRP A 186 -16.46 5.37 -21.82
C TRP A 186 -16.88 4.15 -22.64
N GLU A 187 -16.56 4.18 -23.93
CA GLU A 187 -16.92 3.13 -24.88
C GLU A 187 -16.39 1.75 -24.41
N GLY A 188 -17.29 0.77 -24.32
CA GLY A 188 -16.98 -0.61 -23.94
C GLY A 188 -16.87 -0.87 -22.43
N LEU A 189 -16.99 0.15 -21.56
CA LEU A 189 -16.86 -0.02 -20.11
C LEU A 189 -18.02 -0.83 -19.51
N GLN A 190 -19.24 -0.50 -19.89
CA GLN A 190 -20.43 -1.22 -19.42
C GLN A 190 -20.39 -2.70 -19.83
N GLU A 191 -19.94 -2.98 -21.03
CA GLU A 191 -19.74 -4.33 -21.55
C GLU A 191 -18.72 -5.12 -20.73
N GLN A 192 -17.55 -4.53 -20.46
CA GLN A 192 -16.51 -5.18 -19.64
C GLN A 192 -17.01 -5.49 -18.22
N ILE A 193 -17.68 -4.55 -17.57
CA ILE A 193 -18.26 -4.78 -16.23
C ILE A 193 -19.31 -5.87 -16.28
N THR A 194 -20.18 -5.86 -17.31
CA THR A 194 -21.20 -6.88 -17.49
C THR A 194 -20.63 -8.28 -17.69
N GLU A 195 -19.58 -8.41 -18.51
CA GLU A 195 -18.89 -9.68 -18.73
C GLU A 195 -18.27 -10.22 -17.43
N ARG A 196 -17.67 -9.35 -16.61
CA ARG A 196 -17.14 -9.75 -15.32
C ARG A 196 -18.22 -10.18 -14.32
N LEU A 197 -19.35 -9.49 -14.30
CA LEU A 197 -20.50 -9.93 -13.50
C LEU A 197 -21.02 -11.29 -13.94
N GLN A 198 -21.10 -11.53 -15.25
CA GLN A 198 -21.50 -12.84 -15.80
C GLN A 198 -20.51 -13.93 -15.43
N GLN A 199 -19.21 -13.65 -15.48
CA GLN A 199 -18.19 -14.61 -15.05
C GLN A 199 -18.33 -14.95 -13.57
N ARG A 200 -18.46 -13.95 -12.69
CA ARG A 200 -18.71 -14.17 -11.26
C ARG A 200 -19.99 -14.98 -11.01
N GLN A 201 -21.05 -14.66 -11.75
CA GLN A 201 -22.31 -15.39 -11.67
C GLN A 201 -22.13 -16.85 -12.04
N GLN A 202 -21.40 -17.13 -13.13
CA GLN A 202 -21.15 -18.48 -13.61
C GLN A 202 -20.27 -19.27 -12.63
N ASP A 203 -19.28 -18.62 -12.02
CA ASP A 203 -18.36 -19.26 -11.08
C ASP A 203 -19.04 -19.56 -9.74
N SER A 204 -19.84 -18.62 -9.23
CA SER A 204 -20.46 -18.73 -7.91
C SER A 204 -21.84 -19.39 -7.94
N PHE A 205 -22.67 -19.03 -8.91
CA PHE A 205 -24.09 -19.43 -8.99
C PHE A 205 -24.52 -19.76 -10.42
N PRO A 206 -23.98 -20.83 -11.05
CA PRO A 206 -24.26 -21.17 -12.45
C PRO A 206 -25.74 -21.47 -12.71
N LYS A 207 -26.50 -21.81 -11.68
CA LYS A 207 -27.94 -22.06 -11.76
C LYS A 207 -28.80 -20.83 -11.40
N GLY A 208 -28.17 -19.70 -11.03
CA GLY A 208 -28.84 -18.48 -10.59
C GLY A 208 -29.46 -18.55 -9.20
N PHE A 209 -29.18 -19.60 -8.43
CA PHE A 209 -29.66 -19.77 -7.07
C PHE A 209 -28.67 -20.56 -6.22
N VAL A 210 -28.77 -20.41 -4.91
CA VAL A 210 -28.16 -21.26 -3.91
C VAL A 210 -29.24 -22.12 -3.27
N GLU A 211 -28.93 -23.36 -2.91
CA GLU A 211 -29.87 -24.27 -2.23
C GLU A 211 -29.42 -24.43 -0.77
N ILE A 212 -30.29 -24.01 0.17
CA ILE A 212 -30.05 -24.10 1.61
C ILE A 212 -31.26 -24.80 2.23
N ASP A 213 -31.01 -25.91 2.93
CA ASP A 213 -32.06 -26.71 3.60
C ASP A 213 -33.27 -27.10 2.68
N GLY A 214 -32.96 -27.30 1.39
CA GLY A 214 -33.98 -27.64 0.37
C GLY A 214 -34.75 -26.42 -0.19
N GLU A 215 -34.45 -25.23 0.27
CA GLU A 215 -34.97 -23.97 -0.27
C GLU A 215 -34.05 -23.43 -1.35
N LYS A 216 -34.58 -23.07 -2.53
CA LYS A 216 -33.83 -22.42 -3.63
C LYS A 216 -33.95 -20.92 -3.50
N LEU A 217 -32.84 -20.29 -3.15
CA LEU A 217 -32.74 -18.85 -2.94
C LEU A 217 -32.07 -18.19 -4.14
N PRO A 218 -32.74 -17.25 -4.85
CA PRO A 218 -32.08 -16.50 -5.92
C PRO A 218 -30.81 -15.86 -5.45
N ALA A 219 -29.73 -16.00 -6.22
CA ALA A 219 -28.44 -15.39 -5.95
C ALA A 219 -27.88 -14.81 -7.25
N ARG A 220 -27.69 -13.49 -7.28
CA ARG A 220 -27.23 -12.78 -8.45
C ARG A 220 -26.23 -11.72 -8.08
N TRP A 221 -25.11 -11.71 -8.79
CA TRP A 221 -24.15 -10.63 -8.73
C TRP A 221 -24.70 -9.37 -9.42
N GLU A 222 -24.62 -8.24 -8.73
CA GLU A 222 -25.13 -6.94 -9.21
C GLU A 222 -24.11 -5.84 -8.85
N VAL A 223 -24.09 -4.78 -9.66
CA VAL A 223 -23.41 -3.55 -9.30
C VAL A 223 -24.13 -2.90 -8.13
N ARG A 224 -23.39 -2.50 -7.12
CA ARG A 224 -23.91 -1.82 -5.92
C ARG A 224 -23.58 -0.34 -5.91
N GLU A 225 -22.32 -0.02 -6.21
CA GLU A 225 -21.82 1.35 -6.20
C GLU A 225 -20.73 1.52 -7.25
N ILE A 226 -20.61 2.72 -7.76
CA ILE A 226 -19.59 3.10 -8.75
C ILE A 226 -18.98 4.41 -8.30
N TRP A 227 -17.66 4.41 -8.18
CA TRP A 227 -16.88 5.56 -7.73
C TRP A 227 -15.84 5.96 -8.75
N LEU A 228 -15.73 7.25 -9.08
CA LEU A 228 -14.78 7.79 -10.04
C LEU A 228 -13.88 8.85 -9.39
N ARG A 229 -12.55 8.68 -9.52
CA ARG A 229 -11.51 9.60 -9.09
C ARG A 229 -10.80 10.22 -10.27
N ASP A 230 -10.43 11.49 -10.17
CA ASP A 230 -9.64 12.23 -11.18
C ASP A 230 -10.12 12.02 -12.62
N ASN A 231 -11.39 11.71 -12.82
CA ASN A 231 -11.99 11.33 -14.10
C ASN A 231 -11.32 10.13 -14.80
N ARG A 232 -10.47 9.37 -14.12
CA ARG A 232 -9.71 8.26 -14.72
C ARG A 232 -9.67 6.96 -13.91
N ILE A 233 -9.83 6.99 -12.59
CA ILE A 233 -9.84 5.78 -11.76
C ILE A 233 -11.27 5.47 -11.37
N LEU A 234 -11.78 4.35 -11.86
CA LEU A 234 -13.13 3.90 -11.59
C LEU A 234 -13.11 2.67 -10.70
N THR A 235 -13.81 2.70 -9.58
CA THR A 235 -14.04 1.54 -8.72
C THR A 235 -15.50 1.14 -8.76
N VAL A 236 -15.76 -0.13 -9.08
CA VAL A 236 -17.09 -0.72 -9.16
C VAL A 236 -17.24 -1.73 -8.02
N ASN A 237 -18.06 -1.42 -7.05
CA ASN A 237 -18.47 -2.33 -5.99
C ASN A 237 -19.59 -3.23 -6.50
N VAL A 238 -19.40 -4.53 -6.39
CA VAL A 238 -20.36 -5.56 -6.80
C VAL A 238 -20.70 -6.47 -5.65
N GLY A 239 -21.86 -7.05 -5.66
CA GLY A 239 -22.26 -7.94 -4.59
C GLY A 239 -23.52 -8.73 -4.89
N TYR A 240 -23.75 -9.75 -4.08
CA TYR A 240 -24.99 -10.50 -4.05
C TYR A 240 -25.48 -10.63 -2.62
N ASP A 241 -26.79 -10.77 -2.47
CA ASP A 241 -27.45 -11.09 -1.21
C ASP A 241 -28.48 -12.19 -1.44
N TYR A 242 -28.61 -13.08 -0.48
CA TYR A 242 -29.72 -14.00 -0.40
C TYR A 242 -30.15 -14.18 1.05
N SER A 243 -31.43 -14.42 1.27
CA SER A 243 -31.96 -14.66 2.60
C SER A 243 -32.97 -15.81 2.55
N SER A 244 -32.96 -16.67 3.56
CA SER A 244 -33.96 -17.70 3.72
C SER A 244 -34.96 -17.37 4.83
N SER A 245 -36.10 -18.01 4.81
CA SER A 245 -37.10 -17.89 5.88
C SER A 245 -36.62 -18.45 7.23
N ARG A 246 -35.49 -19.21 7.22
CA ARG A 246 -34.98 -19.94 8.38
C ARG A 246 -33.59 -19.45 8.85
N GLN A 247 -32.90 -18.69 8.03
CA GLN A 247 -31.56 -18.20 8.33
C GLN A 247 -31.44 -16.72 8.00
N ASN A 248 -30.63 -16.01 8.76
CA ASN A 248 -30.21 -14.64 8.41
C ASN A 248 -29.56 -14.65 7.02
N GLY A 249 -29.79 -13.60 6.25
CA GLY A 249 -29.26 -13.46 4.91
C GLY A 249 -27.73 -13.60 4.90
N ALA A 250 -27.22 -14.11 3.81
CA ALA A 250 -25.81 -14.13 3.49
C ALA A 250 -25.57 -13.38 2.18
N GLY A 251 -24.34 -12.91 1.99
CA GLY A 251 -23.97 -12.16 0.80
C GLY A 251 -22.46 -12.14 0.60
N GLY A 252 -22.06 -11.82 -0.60
CA GLY A 252 -20.66 -11.56 -0.96
C GLY A 252 -20.51 -10.15 -1.47
N ARG A 253 -19.34 -9.60 -1.30
CA ARG A 253 -18.95 -8.26 -1.72
C ARG A 253 -17.57 -8.32 -2.35
N GLU A 254 -17.44 -7.71 -3.51
CA GLU A 254 -16.19 -7.56 -4.24
C GLU A 254 -16.13 -6.19 -4.89
N TYR A 255 -14.95 -5.80 -5.35
CA TYR A 255 -14.77 -4.61 -6.17
C TYR A 255 -13.85 -4.89 -7.35
N ASP A 256 -14.00 -4.10 -8.40
CA ASP A 256 -13.08 -3.99 -9.53
C ASP A 256 -12.66 -2.54 -9.68
N THR A 257 -11.36 -2.31 -9.89
CA THR A 257 -10.81 -0.98 -10.16
C THR A 257 -10.26 -0.92 -11.57
N TYR A 258 -10.64 0.10 -12.31
CA TYR A 258 -10.26 0.35 -13.69
C TYR A 258 -9.50 1.67 -13.82
N LEU A 259 -8.47 1.68 -14.67
CA LEU A 259 -7.87 2.89 -15.20
C LEU A 259 -8.57 3.23 -16.52
N LEU A 260 -9.06 4.46 -16.62
CA LEU A 260 -9.71 5.01 -17.80
C LEU A 260 -8.76 6.04 -18.43
N GLU A 261 -8.17 5.70 -19.55
CA GLU A 261 -7.36 6.60 -20.36
C GLU A 261 -8.00 6.75 -21.75
N GLU A 262 -7.61 7.78 -22.52
CA GLU A 262 -8.16 7.99 -23.85
C GLU A 262 -8.08 6.72 -24.72
N GLY A 263 -9.26 6.15 -25.02
CA GLY A 263 -9.41 4.93 -25.84
C GLY A 263 -8.94 3.64 -25.18
N LYS A 264 -8.67 3.62 -23.87
CA LYS A 264 -8.25 2.41 -23.17
C LYS A 264 -8.96 2.28 -21.82
N ILE A 265 -9.40 1.07 -21.53
CA ILE A 265 -9.91 0.65 -20.23
C ILE A 265 -9.06 -0.49 -19.74
N GLN A 266 -8.40 -0.31 -18.61
CA GLN A 266 -7.53 -1.33 -18.03
C GLN A 266 -8.01 -1.69 -16.63
N LEU A 267 -8.25 -2.98 -16.38
CA LEU A 267 -8.47 -3.47 -15.03
C LEU A 267 -7.13 -3.40 -14.25
N LEU A 268 -7.13 -2.65 -13.15
CA LEU A 268 -5.95 -2.48 -12.28
C LEU A 268 -5.96 -3.48 -11.13
N ASP A 269 -7.10 -3.65 -10.47
CA ASP A 269 -7.20 -4.45 -9.26
C ASP A 269 -8.60 -5.05 -9.11
N THR A 270 -8.69 -6.12 -8.35
CA THR A 270 -9.93 -6.78 -7.94
C THR A 270 -9.74 -7.35 -6.55
N GLY A 271 -10.76 -7.26 -5.69
CA GLY A 271 -10.64 -7.73 -4.32
C GLY A 271 -11.97 -8.03 -3.66
N GLY A 272 -11.89 -8.70 -2.50
CA GLY A 272 -13.05 -8.97 -1.66
C GLY A 272 -13.41 -7.75 -0.79
N GLY A 273 -14.68 -7.67 -0.39
CA GLY A 273 -15.24 -6.56 0.36
C GLY A 273 -15.69 -5.39 -0.52
N PHE A 274 -16.30 -4.36 0.08
CA PHE A 274 -16.61 -3.12 -0.63
C PHE A 274 -15.46 -2.13 -0.46
N TYR A 275 -15.18 -1.40 -1.51
CA TYR A 275 -14.44 -0.17 -1.41
C TYR A 275 -15.35 0.91 -0.82
N GLU A 276 -15.04 1.40 0.36
CA GLU A 276 -15.77 2.47 1.05
C GLU A 276 -15.01 3.77 0.93
N GLU A 277 -15.54 4.68 0.12
CA GLU A 277 -14.93 6.00 -0.09
C GLU A 277 -15.17 6.95 1.09
N THR A 278 -16.25 6.72 1.83
CA THR A 278 -16.77 7.67 2.82
C THR A 278 -16.14 7.58 4.20
N ALA A 279 -15.27 6.60 4.44
CA ALA A 279 -14.52 6.56 5.69
C ALA A 279 -13.26 7.42 5.52
N PRO A 280 -13.15 8.61 6.15
CA PRO A 280 -11.87 9.27 6.27
C PRO A 280 -10.90 8.29 6.94
N LEU A 281 -9.67 8.30 6.53
CA LEU A 281 -8.58 7.64 7.25
C LEU A 281 -8.38 8.49 8.52
N ASP A 282 -8.93 8.03 9.65
CA ASP A 282 -8.70 8.62 10.97
C ASP A 282 -7.29 8.32 11.47
#